data_241f7ad268b076a4aee49729532f185f
#
_entry.id   241f7ad268b076a4aee49729532f185f
#
_cell.length_a   1.000
_cell.length_b   1.000
_cell.length_c   1.000
_cell.angle_alpha   90.00
_cell.angle_beta   90.00
_cell.angle_gamma   90.00
#
_symmetry.space_group_name_H-M   'P 1'
#
loop_
_entity.id
_entity.type
_entity.pdbx_description
1 polymer ?
#
loop_
_entity_poly.entity_id
_entity_poly.type
_entity_poly.pdbx_seq_one_letter_code
_entity_poly.pdbx_strand_id
1 'polypeptide(L)'
;STFGGSPVSCAAAIANLEVFAEEKLCENSQKRGLFIMGKLKELESELKIVGNVRGKGLMIGVELVKDSNKTPAVEETKAAKAKCRELGM
;
A
#
# COMPACT_ATOMS: atom_id res chain seq x y z
N SER A 1 12.45 -25.13 0.14
CA SER A 1 11.28 -25.12 1.04
C SER A 1 10.90 -26.52 1.47
N THR A 2 10.77 -26.74 2.77
CA THR A 2 10.41 -28.05 3.33
C THR A 2 9.01 -28.51 2.89
N PHE A 3 8.08 -27.59 2.77
CA PHE A 3 6.69 -27.86 2.38
C PHE A 3 6.34 -27.51 0.93
N GLY A 4 7.35 -27.16 0.13
CA GLY A 4 7.15 -26.86 -1.28
C GLY A 4 6.56 -28.05 -2.03
N GLY A 5 5.49 -27.83 -2.81
CA GLY A 5 4.81 -28.87 -3.54
C GLY A 5 3.79 -29.68 -2.75
N SER A 6 3.48 -29.30 -1.50
CA SER A 6 2.41 -29.93 -0.74
C SER A 6 1.09 -29.90 -1.52
N PRO A 7 0.38 -31.04 -1.69
CA PRO A 7 -0.88 -31.05 -2.46
C PRO A 7 -1.94 -30.10 -1.92
N VAL A 8 -2.09 -29.98 -0.62
CA VAL A 8 -3.06 -29.06 0.00
C VAL A 8 -2.71 -27.61 -0.31
N SER A 9 -1.44 -27.25 -0.15
CA SER A 9 -0.97 -25.88 -0.44
C SER A 9 -1.10 -25.54 -1.92
N CYS A 10 -0.82 -26.48 -2.81
CA CYS A 10 -0.96 -26.29 -4.24
C CYS A 10 -2.44 -26.10 -4.64
N ALA A 11 -3.34 -26.88 -4.06
CA ALA A 11 -4.77 -26.75 -4.31
C ALA A 11 -5.29 -25.39 -3.85
N ALA A 12 -4.85 -24.94 -2.67
CA ALA A 12 -5.21 -23.62 -2.15
C ALA A 12 -4.69 -22.49 -3.05
N ALA A 13 -3.46 -22.62 -3.53
CA ALA A 13 -2.86 -21.63 -4.44
C ALA A 13 -3.61 -21.54 -5.76
N ILE A 14 -3.98 -22.68 -6.34
CA ILE A 14 -4.76 -22.73 -7.59
C ILE A 14 -6.11 -22.06 -7.40
N ALA A 15 -6.84 -22.39 -6.33
CA ALA A 15 -8.13 -21.78 -6.02
C ALA A 15 -8.01 -20.26 -5.86
N ASN A 16 -6.94 -19.81 -5.21
CA ASN A 16 -6.67 -18.38 -5.03
C ASN A 16 -6.44 -17.68 -6.36
N LEU A 17 -5.65 -18.29 -7.26
CA LEU A 17 -5.41 -17.75 -8.60
C LEU A 17 -6.69 -17.69 -9.44
N GLU A 18 -7.57 -18.67 -9.30
CA GLU A 18 -8.88 -18.65 -9.98
C GLU A 18 -9.72 -17.46 -9.53
N VAL A 19 -9.74 -17.16 -8.23
CA VAL A 19 -10.42 -15.98 -7.66
C VAL A 19 -9.83 -14.69 -8.23
N PHE A 20 -8.50 -14.60 -8.31
CA PHE A 20 -7.82 -13.46 -8.92
C PHE A 20 -8.32 -13.20 -10.34
N ALA A 21 -8.44 -14.26 -11.15
CA ALA A 21 -8.91 -14.14 -12.52
C ALA A 21 -10.40 -13.79 -12.61
N GLU A 22 -11.24 -14.47 -11.84
CA GLU A 22 -12.70 -14.27 -11.86
C GLU A 22 -13.12 -12.88 -11.39
N GLU A 23 -12.53 -12.41 -10.28
CA GLU A 23 -12.87 -11.12 -9.68
C GLU A 23 -12.03 -9.96 -10.21
N LYS A 24 -11.13 -10.23 -11.14
CA LYS A 24 -10.25 -9.23 -11.76
C LYS A 24 -9.53 -8.38 -10.71
N LEU A 25 -8.94 -9.05 -9.73
CA LEU A 25 -8.30 -8.37 -8.60
C LEU A 25 -7.13 -7.48 -9.01
N CYS A 26 -6.36 -7.88 -10.01
CA CYS A 26 -5.23 -7.07 -10.50
C CYS A 26 -5.71 -5.76 -11.13
N GLU A 27 -6.78 -5.82 -11.92
CA GLU A 27 -7.37 -4.61 -12.52
C GLU A 27 -7.95 -3.70 -11.45
N ASN A 28 -8.63 -4.27 -10.46
CA ASN A 28 -9.18 -3.51 -9.33
C ASN A 28 -8.06 -2.84 -8.54
N SER A 29 -6.97 -3.56 -8.25
CA SER A 29 -5.80 -3.03 -7.56
C SER A 29 -5.21 -1.83 -8.33
N GLN A 30 -5.12 -1.94 -9.65
CA GLN A 30 -4.60 -0.85 -10.48
C GLN A 30 -5.50 0.37 -10.44
N LYS A 31 -6.81 0.20 -10.60
CA LYS A 31 -7.78 1.30 -10.59
C LYS A 31 -7.80 2.02 -9.23
N ARG A 32 -7.91 1.25 -8.16
CA ARG A 32 -7.95 1.81 -6.80
C ARG A 32 -6.62 2.46 -6.44
N GLY A 33 -5.53 1.83 -6.85
CA GLY A 33 -4.19 2.35 -6.64
C GLY A 33 -3.98 3.69 -7.32
N LEU A 34 -4.42 3.86 -8.56
CA LEU A 34 -4.34 5.12 -9.29
C LEU A 34 -5.17 6.22 -8.61
N PHE A 35 -6.35 5.88 -8.12
CA PHE A 35 -7.19 6.83 -7.37
C PHE A 35 -6.49 7.30 -6.10
N ILE A 36 -5.98 6.36 -5.29
CA ILE A 36 -5.27 6.68 -4.05
C ILE A 36 -4.00 7.48 -4.33
N MET A 37 -3.21 7.07 -5.34
CA MET A 37 -2.00 7.79 -5.72
C MET A 37 -2.29 9.23 -6.11
N GLY A 38 -3.38 9.45 -6.86
CA GLY A 38 -3.81 10.80 -7.23
C GLY A 38 -4.06 11.67 -6.02
N LYS A 39 -4.79 11.15 -5.04
CA LYS A 39 -5.09 11.86 -3.79
C LYS A 39 -3.82 12.13 -2.97
N LEU A 40 -2.94 11.14 -2.86
CA LEU A 40 -1.69 11.30 -2.12
C LEU A 40 -0.72 12.27 -2.80
N LYS A 41 -0.71 12.32 -4.13
CA LYS A 41 0.09 13.31 -4.88
C LYS A 41 -0.40 14.73 -4.66
N GLU A 42 -1.72 14.93 -4.53
CA GLU A 42 -2.28 16.22 -4.14
C GLU A 42 -1.75 16.62 -2.76
N LEU A 43 -1.76 15.71 -1.79
CA LEU A 43 -1.22 15.95 -0.45
C LEU A 43 0.27 16.24 -0.48
N GLU A 44 1.02 15.55 -1.33
CA GLU A 44 2.47 15.79 -1.49
C GLU A 44 2.76 17.22 -1.92
N SER A 45 1.93 17.79 -2.81
CA SER A 45 2.09 19.17 -3.26
C SER A 45 1.63 20.20 -2.23
N GLU A 46 0.65 19.85 -1.38
CA GLU A 46 0.09 20.76 -0.38
C GLU A 46 0.83 20.74 0.95
N LEU A 47 1.30 19.56 1.37
CA LEU A 47 1.90 19.35 2.69
C LEU A 47 3.40 19.08 2.59
N LYS A 48 4.18 19.94 3.22
CA LYS A 48 5.65 19.79 3.24
C LYS A 48 6.12 18.54 3.96
N ILE A 49 5.30 18.02 4.88
CA ILE A 49 5.63 16.81 5.64
C ILE A 49 5.61 15.56 4.75
N VAL A 50 4.87 15.58 3.64
CA VAL A 50 4.86 14.47 2.68
C VAL A 50 6.04 14.63 1.74
N GLY A 51 7.09 13.86 1.97
CA GLY A 51 8.33 13.97 1.20
C GLY A 51 8.33 13.21 -0.11
N ASN A 52 7.63 12.07 -0.16
CA ASN A 52 7.55 11.26 -1.37
C ASN A 52 6.35 10.31 -1.30
N VAL A 53 5.71 10.13 -2.44
CA VAL A 53 4.64 9.15 -2.61
C VAL A 53 4.99 8.26 -3.79
N ARG A 54 5.04 6.95 -3.56
CA ARG A 54 5.39 5.98 -4.58
C ARG A 54 4.57 4.70 -4.42
N GLY A 55 4.41 3.97 -5.50
CA GLY A 55 3.71 2.69 -5.41
C GLY A 55 3.35 2.09 -6.74
N LYS A 56 2.82 0.88 -6.67
CA LYS A 56 2.28 0.14 -7.79
C LYS A 56 1.01 -0.57 -7.34
N GLY A 57 -0.09 -0.33 -8.02
CA GLY A 57 -1.39 -0.84 -7.59
C GLY A 57 -1.71 -0.34 -6.18
N LEU A 58 -2.08 -1.23 -5.28
CA LEU A 58 -2.38 -0.91 -3.89
C LEU A 58 -1.16 -0.99 -2.97
N MET A 59 0.02 -1.34 -3.49
CA MET A 59 1.26 -1.29 -2.73
C MET A 59 1.82 0.13 -2.81
N ILE A 60 1.47 0.96 -1.84
CA ILE A 60 1.76 2.40 -1.84
C ILE A 60 2.59 2.76 -0.60
N GLY A 61 3.65 3.52 -0.82
CA GLY A 61 4.49 4.05 0.25
C GLY A 61 4.40 5.56 0.30
N VAL A 62 4.23 6.09 1.49
CA VAL A 62 4.24 7.54 1.76
C VAL A 62 5.36 7.80 2.75
N GLU A 63 6.31 8.63 2.35
CA GLU A 63 7.43 9.02 3.19
C GLU A 63 7.12 10.35 3.85
N LEU A 64 7.14 10.38 5.19
CA LEU A 64 6.97 11.62 5.94
C LEU A 64 8.34 12.14 6.36
N VAL A 65 8.55 13.44 6.14
CA VAL A 65 9.83 14.11 6.40
C VAL A 65 9.63 15.35 7.24
N LYS A 66 10.66 15.73 8.02
CA LYS A 66 10.61 16.89 8.89
C LYS A 66 11.01 18.18 8.18
N ASP A 67 11.89 18.08 7.19
CA ASP A 67 12.51 19.25 6.56
C ASP A 67 12.84 19.01 5.08
N SER A 68 13.40 20.02 4.43
CA SER A 68 13.79 19.97 3.02
C SER A 68 14.93 18.99 2.76
N ASN A 69 15.71 18.62 3.79
CA ASN A 69 16.78 17.62 3.70
C ASN A 69 16.23 16.18 3.78
N LYS A 70 14.92 16.04 3.85
CA LYS A 70 14.19 14.76 3.94
C LYS A 70 14.58 13.93 5.17
N THR A 71 14.77 14.60 6.30
CA THR A 71 14.98 13.91 7.57
C THR A 71 13.70 13.15 7.95
N PRO A 72 13.79 11.83 8.23
CA PRO A 72 12.58 11.04 8.52
C PRO A 72 11.79 11.57 9.71
N ALA A 73 10.47 11.71 9.52
CA ALA A 73 9.54 12.15 10.56
C ALA A 73 8.98 10.93 11.31
N VAL A 74 9.77 10.33 12.18
CA VAL A 74 9.45 9.08 12.87
C VAL A 74 8.23 9.21 13.78
N GLU A 75 8.20 10.25 14.62
CA GLU A 75 7.10 10.45 15.57
C GLU A 75 5.78 10.76 14.86
N GLU A 76 5.83 11.59 13.82
CA GLU A 76 4.67 11.94 13.02
C GLU A 76 4.13 10.71 12.28
N THR A 77 5.01 9.84 11.80
CA THR A 77 4.63 8.58 11.16
C THR A 77 3.91 7.66 12.15
N LYS A 78 4.41 7.55 13.37
CA LYS A 78 3.77 6.77 14.43
C LYS A 78 2.38 7.32 14.75
N ALA A 79 2.27 8.64 14.87
CA ALA A 79 0.99 9.31 15.15
C ALA A 79 -0.02 9.08 14.01
N ALA A 80 0.42 9.20 12.76
CA ALA A 80 -0.44 8.95 11.60
C ALA A 80 -0.94 7.51 11.56
N LYS A 81 -0.06 6.54 11.81
CA LYS A 81 -0.44 5.12 11.88
C LYS A 81 -1.46 4.85 12.98
N ALA A 82 -1.25 5.44 14.16
CA ALA A 82 -2.18 5.28 15.28
C ALA A 82 -3.55 5.86 14.93
N LYS A 83 -3.58 7.02 14.30
CA LYS A 83 -4.83 7.67 13.87
C LYS A 83 -5.56 6.86 12.81
N CYS A 84 -4.84 6.33 11.84
CA CYS A 84 -5.43 5.45 10.83
C CYS A 84 -6.08 4.23 11.48
N ARG A 85 -5.41 3.64 12.46
CA ARG A 85 -5.95 2.47 13.18
C ARG A 85 -7.23 2.83 13.94
N GLU A 86 -7.26 3.99 14.60
CA GLU A 86 -8.48 4.47 15.27
C GLU A 86 -9.65 4.63 14.31
N LEU A 87 -9.36 5.06 13.08
CA LEU A 87 -10.38 5.27 12.05
C LEU A 87 -10.75 3.97 11.29
N GLY A 88 -10.20 2.84 11.69
CA GLY A 88 -10.53 1.55 11.09
C GLY A 88 -9.74 1.20 9.84
N MET A 89 -8.61 1.83 9.67
CA MET A 89 -7.75 1.59 8.50
C MET A 89 -6.58 0.67 8.80
#